data_1ca83645a056e39c551d6c54c2e02762
#
_entry.id   1ca83645a056e39c551d6c54c2e02762
#
_cell.length_a   1.000
_cell.length_b   1.000
_cell.length_c   1.000
_cell.angle_alpha   90.00
_cell.angle_beta   90.00
_cell.angle_gamma   90.00
#
_symmetry.space_group_name_H-M   'P 1'
#
loop_
_entity.id
_entity.type
_entity.pdbx_description
1 polymer ?
#
loop_
_entity_poly.entity_id
_entity_poly.type
_entity_poly.pdbx_seq_one_letter_code
_entity_poly.pdbx_strand_id
1 'polypeptide(L)'
;LREGLIVFTYIHSNAHLEMTKELLKNKIIGIAYEDIIDKNGKFPLLSPMSELAGKGGFLAALHYGQTIYGGTGVLFSRVTGVNTPVITIIGCGHTGIGAAEMAASLGNRVRILDIGKEVMEEAKAKLPSNVEFLYSNRTNLLKCLKDTDVLMNCILWDKTRKDHLVYKDD
;
A
#
# COMPACT_ATOMS: atom_id res chain seq x y z
N LEU A 1 -19.00 -27.60 -6.36
CA LEU A 1 -18.03 -27.41 -7.45
C LEU A 1 -17.97 -28.67 -8.29
N ARG A 2 -17.95 -28.57 -9.63
CA ARG A 2 -17.81 -29.71 -10.54
C ARG A 2 -16.35 -29.84 -10.99
N GLU A 3 -15.89 -31.07 -11.19
CA GLU A 3 -14.59 -31.37 -11.77
C GLU A 3 -14.41 -30.67 -13.13
N GLY A 4 -13.21 -30.12 -13.39
CA GLY A 4 -12.88 -29.41 -14.63
C GLY A 4 -13.48 -28.01 -14.76
N LEU A 5 -14.15 -27.49 -13.72
CA LEU A 5 -14.57 -26.09 -13.72
C LEU A 5 -13.34 -25.18 -13.81
N ILE A 6 -13.37 -24.19 -14.71
CA ILE A 6 -12.33 -23.14 -14.80
C ILE A 6 -12.77 -21.95 -13.94
N VAL A 7 -11.91 -21.54 -13.03
CA VAL A 7 -12.07 -20.35 -12.19
C VAL A 7 -10.99 -19.35 -12.56
N PHE A 8 -11.40 -18.17 -13.00
CA PHE A 8 -10.53 -17.07 -13.41
C PHE A 8 -10.81 -15.88 -12.53
N THR A 9 -9.97 -15.65 -11.49
CA THR A 9 -10.19 -14.66 -10.43
C THR A 9 -8.91 -14.43 -9.62
N TYR A 10 -8.95 -13.52 -8.64
CA TYR A 10 -7.94 -13.48 -7.56
C TYR A 10 -8.14 -14.70 -6.66
N ILE A 11 -7.13 -15.52 -6.51
CA ILE A 11 -7.18 -16.77 -5.74
C ILE A 11 -6.45 -16.65 -4.40
N HIS A 12 -5.27 -16.02 -4.39
CA HIS A 12 -4.41 -15.87 -3.20
C HIS A 12 -4.25 -17.19 -2.42
N SER A 13 -3.96 -18.28 -3.12
CA SER A 13 -3.89 -19.63 -2.59
C SER A 13 -3.04 -19.78 -1.33
N ASN A 14 -1.95 -19.01 -1.22
CA ASN A 14 -1.07 -18.98 -0.05
C ASN A 14 -1.72 -18.40 1.21
N ALA A 15 -2.74 -17.58 1.06
CA ALA A 15 -3.45 -16.94 2.18
C ALA A 15 -4.75 -17.69 2.56
N HIS A 16 -5.28 -18.53 1.66
CA HIS A 16 -6.58 -19.17 1.80
C HIS A 16 -6.47 -20.71 1.66
N LEU A 17 -5.78 -21.33 2.62
CA LEU A 17 -5.45 -22.77 2.58
C LEU A 17 -6.67 -23.68 2.41
N GLU A 18 -7.77 -23.43 3.13
CA GLU A 18 -8.96 -24.28 3.06
C GLU A 18 -9.66 -24.20 1.69
N MET A 19 -9.76 -22.99 1.14
CA MET A 19 -10.25 -22.79 -0.23
C MET A 19 -9.36 -23.51 -1.23
N THR A 20 -8.04 -23.43 -1.09
CA THR A 20 -7.08 -24.09 -1.98
C THR A 20 -7.23 -25.61 -1.93
N LYS A 21 -7.40 -26.19 -0.74
CA LYS A 21 -7.68 -27.63 -0.58
C LYS A 21 -8.97 -28.05 -1.30
N GLU A 22 -10.05 -27.27 -1.18
CA GLU A 22 -11.32 -27.56 -1.85
C GLU A 22 -11.21 -27.43 -3.38
N LEU A 23 -10.45 -26.45 -3.89
CA LEU A 23 -10.17 -26.35 -5.33
C LEU A 23 -9.42 -27.58 -5.85
N LEU A 24 -8.39 -28.03 -5.14
CA LEU A 24 -7.60 -29.22 -5.50
C LEU A 24 -8.45 -30.49 -5.41
N LYS A 25 -9.20 -30.71 -4.33
CA LYS A 25 -10.07 -31.87 -4.13
C LYS A 25 -11.10 -32.01 -5.24
N ASN A 26 -11.65 -30.90 -5.72
CA ASN A 26 -12.64 -30.90 -6.81
C ASN A 26 -12.01 -30.80 -8.19
N LYS A 27 -10.67 -30.88 -8.31
CA LYS A 27 -9.90 -30.79 -9.57
C LYS A 27 -10.29 -29.55 -10.39
N ILE A 28 -10.37 -28.40 -9.73
CA ILE A 28 -10.68 -27.13 -10.37
C ILE A 28 -9.45 -26.60 -11.11
N ILE A 29 -9.65 -26.05 -12.30
CA ILE A 29 -8.62 -25.34 -13.05
C ILE A 29 -8.63 -23.88 -12.60
N GLY A 30 -7.69 -23.50 -11.71
CA GLY A 30 -7.55 -22.13 -11.23
C GLY A 30 -6.59 -21.33 -12.09
N ILE A 31 -7.03 -20.17 -12.56
CA ILE A 31 -6.18 -19.16 -13.21
C ILE A 31 -6.23 -17.91 -12.33
N ALA A 32 -5.12 -17.66 -11.62
CA ALA A 32 -5.03 -16.55 -10.68
C ALA A 32 -4.71 -15.23 -11.40
N TYR A 33 -5.51 -14.21 -11.19
CA TYR A 33 -5.28 -12.86 -11.73
C TYR A 33 -3.95 -12.27 -11.28
N GLU A 34 -3.58 -12.51 -10.02
CA GLU A 34 -2.35 -12.03 -9.41
C GLU A 34 -1.08 -12.60 -10.03
N ASP A 35 -1.17 -13.75 -10.72
CA ASP A 35 -0.02 -14.43 -11.32
C ASP A 35 0.12 -14.17 -12.83
N ILE A 36 -0.80 -13.41 -13.42
CA ILE A 36 -0.76 -13.08 -14.85
C ILE A 36 0.28 -12.01 -15.12
N ILE A 37 1.24 -12.36 -15.96
CA ILE A 37 2.37 -11.52 -16.36
C ILE A 37 2.28 -11.19 -17.85
N ASP A 38 2.48 -9.92 -18.20
CA ASP A 38 2.61 -9.50 -19.59
C ASP A 38 4.01 -9.82 -20.15
N LYS A 39 4.20 -9.56 -21.46
CA LYS A 39 5.49 -9.79 -22.16
C LYS A 39 6.67 -8.98 -21.59
N ASN A 40 6.41 -7.96 -20.77
CA ASN A 40 7.42 -7.12 -20.13
C ASN A 40 7.63 -7.50 -18.65
N GLY A 41 7.05 -8.59 -18.17
CA GLY A 41 7.12 -9.03 -16.77
C GLY A 41 6.26 -8.21 -15.80
N LYS A 42 5.32 -7.40 -16.30
CA LYS A 42 4.39 -6.63 -15.46
C LYS A 42 3.12 -7.42 -15.16
N PHE A 43 2.46 -7.08 -14.08
CA PHE A 43 1.23 -7.70 -13.59
C PHE A 43 0.00 -6.84 -13.93
N PRO A 44 -0.55 -6.91 -15.16
CA PRO A 44 -1.58 -5.97 -15.63
C PRO A 44 -2.90 -6.07 -14.86
N LEU A 45 -3.22 -7.22 -14.28
CA LEU A 45 -4.44 -7.40 -13.49
C LEU A 45 -4.21 -7.09 -12.00
N LEU A 46 -3.02 -7.38 -11.46
CA LEU A 46 -2.69 -7.09 -10.05
C LEU A 46 -2.45 -5.60 -9.79
N SER A 47 -1.79 -4.90 -10.73
CA SER A 47 -1.40 -3.49 -10.54
C SER A 47 -2.56 -2.56 -10.19
N PRO A 48 -3.72 -2.58 -10.88
CA PRO A 48 -4.88 -1.76 -10.52
C PRO A 48 -5.44 -2.07 -9.12
N MET A 49 -5.44 -3.35 -8.73
CA MET A 49 -5.91 -3.75 -7.40
C MET A 49 -4.96 -3.32 -6.30
N SER A 50 -3.66 -3.35 -6.57
CA SER A 50 -2.66 -2.81 -5.64
C SER A 50 -2.83 -1.30 -5.44
N GLU A 51 -3.11 -0.55 -6.50
CA GLU A 51 -3.42 0.88 -6.42
C GLU A 51 -4.69 1.13 -5.59
N LEU A 52 -5.77 0.39 -5.85
CA LEU A 52 -7.00 0.47 -5.05
C LEU A 52 -6.77 0.12 -3.58
N ALA A 53 -5.91 -0.86 -3.28
CA ALA A 53 -5.55 -1.20 -1.90
C ALA A 53 -4.86 -0.02 -1.18
N GLY A 54 -3.99 0.70 -1.87
CA GLY A 54 -3.36 1.91 -1.33
C GLY A 54 -4.37 3.02 -1.04
N LYS A 55 -5.25 3.30 -1.99
CA LYS A 55 -6.35 4.27 -1.82
C LYS A 55 -7.28 3.86 -0.67
N GLY A 56 -7.68 2.60 -0.62
CA GLY A 56 -8.51 2.05 0.46
C GLY A 56 -7.84 2.10 1.83
N GLY A 57 -6.54 1.86 1.90
CA GLY A 57 -5.76 2.00 3.14
C GLY A 57 -5.76 3.43 3.67
N PHE A 58 -5.62 4.43 2.79
CA PHE A 58 -5.72 5.83 3.22
C PHE A 58 -7.15 6.22 3.62
N LEU A 59 -8.19 5.72 2.94
CA LEU A 59 -9.58 5.88 3.38
C LEU A 59 -9.83 5.29 4.77
N ALA A 60 -9.22 4.14 5.07
CA ALA A 60 -9.28 3.56 6.41
C ALA A 60 -8.61 4.47 7.45
N ALA A 61 -7.48 5.10 7.12
CA ALA A 61 -6.85 6.09 8.00
C ALA A 61 -7.77 7.29 8.26
N LEU A 62 -8.44 7.82 7.23
CA LEU A 62 -9.45 8.88 7.38
C LEU A 62 -10.58 8.46 8.32
N HIS A 63 -11.05 7.22 8.19
CA HIS A 63 -12.11 6.68 9.03
C HIS A 63 -11.69 6.58 10.50
N TYR A 64 -10.59 5.87 10.76
CA TYR A 64 -10.10 5.61 12.12
C TYR A 64 -9.41 6.82 12.77
N GLY A 65 -9.04 7.85 12.02
CA GLY A 65 -8.53 9.11 12.55
C GLY A 65 -9.58 9.94 13.30
N GLN A 66 -10.86 9.68 13.07
CA GLN A 66 -11.96 10.41 13.71
C GLN A 66 -12.14 10.01 15.17
N THR A 67 -12.46 10.97 16.03
CA THR A 67 -12.65 10.74 17.49
C THR A 67 -13.76 9.75 17.82
N ILE A 68 -14.82 9.70 17.02
CA ILE A 68 -15.92 8.75 17.20
C ILE A 68 -15.51 7.28 17.01
N TYR A 69 -14.35 7.04 16.34
CA TYR A 69 -13.75 5.71 16.16
C TYR A 69 -12.48 5.53 17.01
N GLY A 70 -12.25 6.40 18.00
CA GLY A 70 -11.10 6.32 18.90
C GLY A 70 -9.82 6.96 18.37
N GLY A 71 -9.89 7.67 17.25
CA GLY A 71 -8.76 8.38 16.65
C GLY A 71 -8.47 9.72 17.34
N THR A 72 -7.40 10.38 16.90
CA THR A 72 -6.91 11.64 17.45
C THR A 72 -7.73 12.87 17.05
N GLY A 73 -8.70 12.74 16.15
CA GLY A 73 -9.53 13.82 15.63
C GLY A 73 -8.84 14.70 14.58
N VAL A 74 -7.72 14.23 14.01
CA VAL A 74 -7.04 14.94 12.91
C VAL A 74 -7.84 14.76 11.63
N LEU A 75 -8.18 15.87 10.98
CA LEU A 75 -8.71 15.85 9.62
C LEU A 75 -7.53 15.77 8.64
N PHE A 76 -7.38 14.62 8.01
CA PHE A 76 -6.33 14.38 7.01
C PHE A 76 -6.62 15.11 5.69
N SER A 77 -6.67 16.43 5.76
CA SER A 77 -6.87 17.35 4.64
C SER A 77 -6.26 18.70 5.01
N ARG A 78 -5.90 19.48 3.98
CA ARG A 78 -5.42 20.85 4.18
C ARG A 78 -6.55 21.77 4.65
N VAL A 79 -6.35 22.43 5.77
CA VAL A 79 -7.24 23.46 6.30
C VAL A 79 -6.46 24.76 6.52
N THR A 80 -7.00 25.91 6.09
CA THR A 80 -6.36 27.20 6.25
C THR A 80 -6.16 27.54 7.73
N GLY A 81 -4.94 27.91 8.11
CA GLY A 81 -4.60 28.27 9.48
C GLY A 81 -4.34 27.09 10.43
N VAL A 82 -4.38 25.86 9.92
CA VAL A 82 -4.08 24.64 10.68
C VAL A 82 -2.85 23.95 10.09
N ASN A 83 -2.06 23.29 10.94
CA ASN A 83 -0.92 22.50 10.47
C ASN A 83 -1.41 21.42 9.50
N THR A 84 -0.73 21.33 8.36
CA THR A 84 -1.05 20.31 7.35
C THR A 84 -0.61 18.93 7.84
N PRO A 85 -1.51 17.95 7.88
CA PRO A 85 -1.15 16.59 8.27
C PRO A 85 -0.07 15.97 7.39
N VAL A 86 0.73 15.10 8.00
CA VAL A 86 1.87 14.42 7.37
C VAL A 86 1.59 12.94 7.24
N ILE A 87 1.59 12.46 6.01
CA ILE A 87 1.38 11.05 5.67
C ILE A 87 2.71 10.48 5.20
N THR A 88 3.24 9.52 5.93
CA THR A 88 4.48 8.81 5.55
C THR A 88 4.15 7.43 5.00
N ILE A 89 4.65 7.13 3.81
CA ILE A 89 4.40 5.88 3.09
C ILE A 89 5.73 5.17 2.87
N ILE A 90 5.82 3.90 3.26
CA ILE A 90 6.99 3.06 3.01
C ILE A 90 6.67 2.16 1.82
N GLY A 91 7.40 2.35 0.72
CA GLY A 91 7.20 1.66 -0.56
C GLY A 91 6.59 2.56 -1.64
N CYS A 92 7.23 2.59 -2.80
CA CYS A 92 6.84 3.38 -3.98
C CYS A 92 6.28 2.48 -5.11
N GLY A 93 5.74 1.30 -4.75
CA GLY A 93 5.01 0.43 -5.68
C GLY A 93 3.59 0.94 -5.95
N HIS A 94 2.80 0.18 -6.70
CA HIS A 94 1.42 0.55 -7.05
C HIS A 94 0.56 0.91 -5.82
N THR A 95 0.70 0.16 -4.73
CA THR A 95 -0.01 0.43 -3.47
C THR A 95 0.40 1.77 -2.86
N GLY A 96 1.71 2.02 -2.77
CA GLY A 96 2.22 3.28 -2.21
C GLY A 96 1.88 4.49 -3.08
N ILE A 97 1.94 4.36 -4.40
CA ILE A 97 1.53 5.41 -5.34
C ILE A 97 0.03 5.71 -5.19
N GLY A 98 -0.83 4.69 -5.14
CA GLY A 98 -2.26 4.89 -4.94
C GLY A 98 -2.60 5.59 -3.63
N ALA A 99 -1.94 5.21 -2.54
CA ALA A 99 -2.07 5.88 -1.25
C ALA A 99 -1.60 7.34 -1.30
N ALA A 100 -0.43 7.58 -1.93
CA ALA A 100 0.16 8.92 -2.05
C ALA A 100 -0.70 9.86 -2.90
N GLU A 101 -1.21 9.38 -4.04
CA GLU A 101 -2.09 10.14 -4.91
C GLU A 101 -3.34 10.62 -4.15
N MET A 102 -4.00 9.72 -3.42
CA MET A 102 -5.20 10.06 -2.67
C MET A 102 -4.90 11.01 -1.51
N ALA A 103 -3.86 10.74 -0.74
CA ALA A 103 -3.46 11.59 0.38
C ALA A 103 -3.05 13.00 -0.10
N ALA A 104 -2.27 13.08 -1.18
CA ALA A 104 -1.79 14.35 -1.74
C ALA A 104 -2.93 15.17 -2.37
N SER A 105 -3.93 14.52 -2.99
CA SER A 105 -5.09 15.21 -3.58
C SER A 105 -5.94 15.94 -2.55
N LEU A 106 -5.95 15.49 -1.29
CA LEU A 106 -6.59 16.19 -0.17
C LEU A 106 -5.70 17.30 0.42
N GLY A 107 -4.52 17.55 -0.16
CA GLY A 107 -3.62 18.61 0.25
C GLY A 107 -2.72 18.27 1.43
N ASN A 108 -2.65 17.01 1.86
CA ASN A 108 -1.71 16.57 2.90
C ASN A 108 -0.26 16.70 2.44
N ARG A 109 0.70 16.83 3.39
CA ARG A 109 2.11 16.60 3.14
C ARG A 109 2.34 15.09 3.04
N VAL A 110 2.84 14.63 1.93
CA VAL A 110 3.09 13.19 1.72
C VAL A 110 4.58 12.96 1.58
N ARG A 111 5.10 11.93 2.25
CA ARG A 111 6.47 11.43 2.11
C ARG A 111 6.44 9.98 1.68
N ILE A 112 7.19 9.65 0.65
CA ILE A 112 7.39 8.26 0.22
C ILE A 112 8.84 7.89 0.48
N LEU A 113 9.05 6.76 1.16
CA LEU A 113 10.36 6.16 1.38
C LEU A 113 10.46 4.88 0.54
N ASP A 114 11.46 4.81 -0.33
CA ASP A 114 11.76 3.61 -1.13
C ASP A 114 13.27 3.44 -1.32
N ILE A 115 13.71 2.23 -1.62
CA ILE A 115 15.10 1.90 -1.97
C ILE A 115 15.36 2.01 -3.48
N GLY A 116 14.32 1.94 -4.31
CA GLY A 116 14.34 1.98 -5.76
C GLY A 116 14.37 3.41 -6.30
N LYS A 117 15.54 3.93 -6.68
CA LYS A 117 15.66 5.30 -7.21
C LYS A 117 14.86 5.48 -8.51
N GLU A 118 14.90 4.53 -9.42
CA GLU A 118 14.20 4.57 -10.71
C GLU A 118 12.69 4.63 -10.52
N VAL A 119 12.15 3.80 -9.62
CA VAL A 119 10.72 3.78 -9.30
C VAL A 119 10.26 5.11 -8.71
N MET A 120 11.09 5.73 -7.85
CA MET A 120 10.80 7.06 -7.28
C MET A 120 10.81 8.15 -8.36
N GLU A 121 11.76 8.14 -9.31
CA GLU A 121 11.79 9.13 -10.40
C GLU A 121 10.56 8.98 -11.33
N GLU A 122 10.15 7.75 -11.64
CA GLU A 122 8.91 7.51 -12.40
C GLU A 122 7.67 8.01 -11.65
N ALA A 123 7.62 7.82 -10.34
CA ALA A 123 6.51 8.28 -9.51
C ALA A 123 6.45 9.80 -9.37
N LYS A 124 7.59 10.49 -9.30
CA LYS A 124 7.66 11.97 -9.28
C LYS A 124 7.00 12.61 -10.50
N ALA A 125 7.11 11.96 -11.67
CA ALA A 125 6.49 12.46 -12.89
C ALA A 125 4.96 12.37 -12.88
N LYS A 126 4.37 11.56 -12.00
CA LYS A 126 2.94 11.24 -11.97
C LYS A 126 2.23 11.85 -10.76
N LEU A 127 2.94 12.03 -9.65
CA LEU A 127 2.35 12.48 -8.39
C LEU A 127 2.43 14.01 -8.24
N PRO A 128 1.53 14.62 -7.46
CA PRO A 128 1.53 16.05 -7.20
C PRO A 128 2.80 16.52 -6.49
N SER A 129 3.13 17.82 -6.62
CA SER A 129 4.35 18.43 -6.07
C SER A 129 4.43 18.47 -4.53
N ASN A 130 3.33 18.20 -3.83
CA ASN A 130 3.28 18.06 -2.37
C ASN A 130 3.69 16.67 -1.87
N VAL A 131 4.25 15.82 -2.75
CA VAL A 131 4.84 14.51 -2.41
C VAL A 131 6.36 14.64 -2.39
N GLU A 132 6.96 14.37 -1.25
CA GLU A 132 8.41 14.30 -1.03
C GLU A 132 8.90 12.84 -1.16
N PHE A 133 10.06 12.63 -1.78
CA PHE A 133 10.65 11.31 -1.95
C PHE A 133 11.97 11.22 -1.18
N LEU A 134 12.13 10.18 -0.38
CA LEU A 134 13.29 9.94 0.45
C LEU A 134 13.82 8.52 0.23
N TYR A 135 15.15 8.36 0.27
CA TYR A 135 15.72 7.03 0.28
C TYR A 135 15.38 6.31 1.58
N SER A 136 14.84 5.08 1.47
CA SER A 136 14.43 4.27 2.61
C SER A 136 15.65 3.72 3.34
N ASN A 137 15.95 4.31 4.48
CA ASN A 137 16.91 3.83 5.46
C ASN A 137 16.44 4.18 6.87
N ARG A 138 17.06 3.59 7.86
CA ARG A 138 16.68 3.78 9.27
C ARG A 138 16.70 5.24 9.70
N THR A 139 17.71 6.00 9.30
CA THR A 139 17.86 7.42 9.66
C THR A 139 16.72 8.27 9.10
N ASN A 140 16.40 8.11 7.82
CA ASN A 140 15.31 8.85 7.19
C ASN A 140 13.95 8.44 7.76
N LEU A 141 13.74 7.14 8.01
CA LEU A 141 12.52 6.66 8.62
C LEU A 141 12.29 7.29 10.00
N LEU A 142 13.26 7.21 10.90
CA LEU A 142 13.17 7.81 12.23
C LEU A 142 12.97 9.33 12.19
N LYS A 143 13.59 10.00 11.21
CA LYS A 143 13.37 11.42 11.01
C LYS A 143 11.93 11.72 10.62
N CYS A 144 11.35 10.92 9.73
CA CYS A 144 9.96 11.09 9.30
C CYS A 144 8.96 10.80 10.42
N LEU A 145 9.19 9.77 11.24
CA LEU A 145 8.27 9.37 12.30
C LEU A 145 8.01 10.46 13.34
N LYS A 146 8.93 11.40 13.52
CA LYS A 146 8.82 12.48 14.52
C LYS A 146 7.60 13.40 14.33
N ASP A 147 7.13 13.55 13.11
CA ASP A 147 6.02 14.43 12.76
C ASP A 147 4.98 13.77 11.84
N THR A 148 4.99 12.43 11.79
CA THR A 148 4.06 11.63 10.99
C THR A 148 2.73 11.43 11.72
N ASP A 149 1.63 11.85 11.10
CA ASP A 149 0.28 11.60 11.61
C ASP A 149 -0.26 10.23 11.17
N VAL A 150 0.10 9.78 9.95
CA VAL A 150 -0.26 8.46 9.42
C VAL A 150 0.96 7.80 8.80
N LEU A 151 1.24 6.58 9.25
CA LEU A 151 2.26 5.72 8.64
C LEU A 151 1.57 4.59 7.87
N MET A 152 1.90 4.47 6.57
CA MET A 152 1.40 3.40 5.71
C MET A 152 2.55 2.51 5.25
N ASN A 153 2.50 1.23 5.57
CA ASN A 153 3.46 0.25 5.06
C ASN A 153 2.90 -0.40 3.78
N CYS A 154 3.50 -0.08 2.65
CA CYS A 154 3.09 -0.51 1.30
C CYS A 154 4.14 -1.38 0.60
N ILE A 155 5.10 -1.96 1.34
CA ILE A 155 6.07 -2.90 0.78
C ILE A 155 5.57 -4.35 0.90
N LEU A 156 6.05 -5.18 -0.01
CA LEU A 156 5.92 -6.62 0.13
C LEU A 156 6.85 -7.09 1.26
N TRP A 157 6.26 -7.62 2.35
CA TRP A 157 7.03 -8.11 3.47
C TRP A 157 7.47 -9.55 3.26
N ASP A 158 8.77 -9.80 3.40
CA ASP A 158 9.31 -11.16 3.43
C ASP A 158 8.97 -11.81 4.78
N LYS A 159 8.09 -12.81 4.77
CA LYS A 159 7.61 -13.53 5.96
C LYS A 159 8.72 -14.29 6.69
N THR A 160 9.88 -14.51 6.07
CA THR A 160 11.05 -15.15 6.70
C THR A 160 11.85 -14.20 7.59
N ARG A 161 11.69 -12.91 7.42
CA ARG A 161 12.34 -11.88 8.25
C ARG A 161 11.80 -11.91 9.67
N LYS A 162 12.71 -11.73 10.64
CA LYS A 162 12.40 -11.67 12.07
C LYS A 162 12.48 -10.25 12.66
N ASP A 163 12.90 -9.28 11.85
CA ASP A 163 12.99 -7.87 12.21
C ASP A 163 11.72 -7.10 11.82
N HIS A 164 11.60 -5.88 12.28
CA HIS A 164 10.53 -4.96 11.94
C HIS A 164 11.10 -3.68 11.31
N LEU A 165 10.35 -3.05 10.43
CA LEU A 165 10.72 -1.73 9.90
C LEU A 165 10.56 -0.64 10.95
N VAL A 166 9.49 -0.75 11.74
CA VAL A 166 9.15 0.18 12.81
C VAL A 166 8.99 -0.62 14.09
N TYR A 167 9.65 -0.19 15.14
CA TYR A 167 9.55 -0.78 16.47
C TYR A 167 8.63 0.07 17.35
N LYS A 168 8.16 -0.51 18.46
CA LYS A 168 7.23 0.16 19.38
C LYS A 168 7.81 1.45 19.98
N ASP A 169 9.12 1.52 20.12
CA ASP A 169 9.85 2.60 20.79
C ASP A 169 10.38 3.66 19.78
N ASP A 170 9.99 3.57 18.51
CA ASP A 170 10.32 4.55 17.46
C ASP A 170 9.40 5.80 17.48
#